data_4fe5661882d3b9398c18ebc3bf2ae0a9
#
_entry.id   4fe5661882d3b9398c18ebc3bf2ae0a9
#
_cell.length_a   1.000
_cell.length_b   1.000
_cell.length_c   1.000
_cell.angle_alpha   90.00
_cell.angle_beta   90.00
_cell.angle_gamma   90.00
#
_symmetry.space_group_name_H-M   'P 1'
#
loop_
_entity.id
_entity.type
_entity.pdbx_description
1 polymer ?
#
loop_
_entity_poly.entity_id
_entity_poly.type
_entity_poly.pdbx_seq_one_letter_code
_entity_poly.pdbx_strand_id
1 'polypeptide(L)'
;MGKTINLKQLAVAKFPEKVAALRMLFGFTQEELARSLGVNEKTIRRWEREDVEPRAQNKQAVQALITIAEALGDLFEPDVVKVWVDRENSKLNGERPRDFVKRPGGIFIAANLLGTVGR
;
A
#
# COMPACT_ATOMS: atom_id res chain seq x y z
N MET A 1 -20.26 2.09 10.33
CA MET A 1 -19.14 1.77 11.17
C MET A 1 -17.96 1.29 10.38
N GLY A 2 -16.89 2.04 10.40
CA GLY A 2 -15.68 1.64 9.73
C GLY A 2 -15.02 0.48 10.46
N LYS A 3 -14.56 -0.51 9.72
CA LYS A 3 -13.73 -1.55 10.28
C LYS A 3 -12.33 -0.98 10.46
N THR A 4 -11.80 -1.09 11.66
CA THR A 4 -10.40 -0.76 11.90
C THR A 4 -9.55 -1.83 11.23
N ILE A 5 -8.63 -1.40 10.37
CA ILE A 5 -7.72 -2.34 9.72
C ILE A 5 -6.67 -2.75 10.75
N ASN A 6 -6.64 -4.04 11.06
CA ASN A 6 -5.63 -4.58 11.95
C ASN A 6 -4.43 -5.02 11.12
N LEU A 7 -3.34 -4.26 11.21
CA LEU A 7 -2.14 -4.52 10.41
C LEU A 7 -1.51 -5.87 10.71
N LYS A 8 -1.66 -6.38 11.94
CA LYS A 8 -1.17 -7.72 12.28
C LYS A 8 -1.91 -8.80 11.54
N GLN A 9 -3.20 -8.57 11.23
CA GLN A 9 -4.00 -9.52 10.47
C GLN A 9 -3.68 -9.50 8.98
N LEU A 10 -3.07 -8.43 8.47
CA LEU A 10 -2.70 -8.37 7.05
C LEU A 10 -1.72 -9.45 6.66
N ALA A 11 -0.78 -9.78 7.54
CA ALA A 11 0.24 -10.79 7.23
C ALA A 11 -0.36 -12.18 7.01
N VAL A 12 -1.48 -12.49 7.67
CA VAL A 12 -2.13 -13.81 7.60
C VAL A 12 -3.43 -13.79 6.82
N ALA A 13 -3.85 -12.64 6.31
CA ALA A 13 -5.07 -12.52 5.54
C ALA A 13 -4.93 -13.20 4.19
N LYS A 14 -6.05 -13.66 3.65
CA LYS A 14 -6.08 -14.17 2.28
C LYS A 14 -5.74 -13.04 1.32
N PHE A 15 -5.19 -13.38 0.18
CA PHE A 15 -4.71 -12.39 -0.78
C PHE A 15 -5.77 -11.36 -1.19
N PRO A 16 -7.01 -11.75 -1.53
CA PRO A 16 -8.04 -10.76 -1.87
C PRO A 16 -8.31 -9.76 -0.73
N GLU A 17 -8.36 -10.24 0.50
CA GLU A 17 -8.59 -9.38 1.66
C GLU A 17 -7.40 -8.44 1.89
N LYS A 18 -6.20 -8.95 1.69
CA LYS A 18 -4.97 -8.18 1.83
C LYS A 18 -4.95 -7.02 0.84
N VAL A 19 -5.25 -7.28 -0.42
CA VAL A 19 -5.26 -6.26 -1.48
C VAL A 19 -6.32 -5.20 -1.20
N ALA A 20 -7.53 -5.63 -0.87
CA ALA A 20 -8.63 -4.70 -0.58
C ALA A 20 -8.33 -3.85 0.66
N ALA A 21 -7.78 -4.46 1.71
CA ALA A 21 -7.44 -3.74 2.94
C ALA A 21 -6.36 -2.67 2.70
N LEU A 22 -5.33 -3.00 1.92
CA LEU A 22 -4.28 -2.04 1.58
C LEU A 22 -4.84 -0.87 0.78
N ARG A 23 -5.68 -1.16 -0.21
CA ARG A 23 -6.29 -0.12 -1.02
C ARG A 23 -7.13 0.83 -0.17
N MET A 24 -7.93 0.27 0.73
CA MET A 24 -8.77 1.06 1.62
C MET A 24 -7.95 1.89 2.60
N LEU A 25 -6.88 1.32 3.14
CA LEU A 25 -6.04 2.01 4.11
C LEU A 25 -5.43 3.29 3.51
N PHE A 26 -4.93 3.20 2.29
CA PHE A 26 -4.32 4.35 1.63
C PHE A 26 -5.33 5.24 0.91
N GLY A 27 -6.58 4.83 0.81
CA GLY A 27 -7.60 5.58 0.08
C GLY A 27 -7.35 5.60 -1.41
N PHE A 28 -6.76 4.54 -1.96
CA PHE A 28 -6.48 4.44 -3.39
C PHE A 28 -7.67 3.87 -4.15
N THR A 29 -7.84 4.34 -5.38
CA THR A 29 -8.71 3.67 -6.34
C THR A 29 -8.02 2.39 -6.83
N GLN A 30 -8.77 1.51 -7.49
CA GLN A 30 -8.18 0.31 -8.09
C GLN A 30 -7.13 0.67 -9.13
N GLU A 31 -7.38 1.73 -9.90
CA GLU A 31 -6.41 2.22 -10.88
C GLU A 31 -5.13 2.73 -10.23
N GLU A 32 -5.25 3.49 -9.14
CA GLU A 32 -4.10 3.99 -8.41
C GLU A 32 -3.27 2.86 -7.82
N LEU A 33 -3.93 1.87 -7.23
CA LEU A 33 -3.23 0.72 -6.69
C LEU A 33 -2.52 -0.06 -7.80
N ALA A 34 -3.19 -0.23 -8.94
CA ALA A 34 -2.60 -0.91 -10.09
C ALA A 34 -1.32 -0.22 -10.54
N ARG A 35 -1.34 1.12 -10.64
CA ARG A 35 -0.16 1.88 -11.03
C ARG A 35 0.97 1.73 -10.04
N SER A 36 0.66 1.76 -8.75
CA SER A 36 1.69 1.63 -7.72
C SER A 36 2.32 0.24 -7.70
N LEU A 37 1.55 -0.80 -8.01
CA LEU A 37 2.04 -2.17 -8.02
C LEU A 37 2.59 -2.61 -9.38
N GLY A 38 2.48 -1.78 -10.41
CA GLY A 38 2.99 -2.10 -11.73
C GLY A 38 2.15 -3.13 -12.48
N VAL A 39 0.86 -3.18 -12.22
CA VAL A 39 -0.09 -4.07 -12.89
C VAL A 39 -1.23 -3.26 -13.49
N ASN A 40 -2.12 -3.90 -14.27
CA ASN A 40 -3.27 -3.18 -14.79
C ASN A 40 -4.47 -3.27 -13.82
N GLU A 41 -5.45 -2.42 -14.04
CA GLU A 41 -6.61 -2.33 -13.16
C GLU A 41 -7.43 -3.62 -13.12
N LYS A 42 -7.52 -4.33 -14.25
CA LYS A 42 -8.23 -5.62 -14.31
C LYS A 42 -7.60 -6.62 -13.35
N THR A 43 -6.27 -6.60 -13.24
CA THR A 43 -5.53 -7.47 -12.33
C THR A 43 -5.94 -7.18 -10.88
N ILE A 44 -6.03 -5.90 -10.50
CA ILE A 44 -6.46 -5.53 -9.16
C ILE A 44 -7.88 -6.02 -8.88
N ARG A 45 -8.81 -5.80 -9.83
CA ARG A 45 -10.20 -6.26 -9.68
C ARG A 45 -10.26 -7.77 -9.48
N ARG A 46 -9.45 -8.52 -10.24
CA ARG A 46 -9.39 -9.97 -10.12
C ARG A 46 -8.83 -10.39 -8.77
N TRP A 47 -7.74 -9.74 -8.33
CA TRP A 47 -7.11 -10.06 -7.04
C TRP A 47 -8.04 -9.81 -5.86
N GLU A 48 -8.92 -8.84 -5.94
CA GLU A 48 -9.87 -8.55 -4.87
C GLU A 48 -11.05 -9.53 -4.84
N ARG A 49 -11.28 -10.27 -5.92
CA ARG A 49 -12.40 -11.20 -6.03
C ARG A 49 -12.00 -12.66 -5.90
N GLU A 50 -10.81 -13.00 -6.36
CA GLU A 50 -10.37 -14.39 -6.48
C GLU A 50 -9.14 -14.65 -5.63
N ASP A 51 -9.14 -15.77 -4.93
CA ASP A 51 -7.98 -16.21 -4.17
C ASP A 51 -6.97 -16.83 -5.15
N VAL A 52 -6.11 -15.99 -5.69
CA VAL A 52 -5.11 -16.37 -6.68
C VAL A 52 -3.72 -16.22 -6.12
N GLU A 53 -2.79 -16.96 -6.70
CA GLU A 53 -1.37 -16.84 -6.36
C GLU A 53 -0.72 -15.86 -7.34
N PRO A 54 -0.31 -14.66 -6.91
CA PRO A 54 0.34 -13.71 -7.81
C PRO A 54 1.77 -14.16 -8.11
N ARG A 55 2.32 -13.63 -9.21
CA ARG A 55 3.72 -13.87 -9.55
C ARG A 55 4.62 -13.30 -8.44
N ALA A 56 5.84 -13.86 -8.33
CA ALA A 56 6.78 -13.46 -7.29
C ALA A 56 7.05 -11.96 -7.28
N GLN A 57 7.23 -11.34 -8.44
CA GLN A 57 7.47 -9.89 -8.53
C GLN A 57 6.29 -9.08 -8.02
N ASN A 58 5.06 -9.56 -8.24
CA ASN A 58 3.86 -8.89 -7.75
C ASN A 58 3.71 -9.06 -6.24
N LYS A 59 4.09 -10.22 -5.72
CA LYS A 59 4.14 -10.43 -4.27
C LYS A 59 5.11 -9.46 -3.60
N GLN A 60 6.26 -9.21 -4.23
CA GLN A 60 7.24 -8.26 -3.71
C GLN A 60 6.68 -6.85 -3.66
N ALA A 61 5.94 -6.45 -4.70
CA ALA A 61 5.32 -5.12 -4.73
C ALA A 61 4.26 -4.97 -3.65
N VAL A 62 3.42 -5.99 -3.47
CA VAL A 62 2.42 -6.00 -2.39
C VAL A 62 3.11 -5.96 -1.03
N GLN A 63 4.19 -6.72 -0.86
CA GLN A 63 4.94 -6.72 0.40
C GLN A 63 5.57 -5.35 0.67
N ALA A 64 6.04 -4.65 -0.37
CA ALA A 64 6.55 -3.29 -0.20
C ALA A 64 5.47 -2.35 0.35
N LEU A 65 4.25 -2.48 -0.18
CA LEU A 65 3.13 -1.67 0.30
C LEU A 65 2.75 -2.02 1.75
N ILE A 66 2.81 -3.31 2.10
CA ILE A 66 2.59 -3.76 3.47
C ILE A 66 3.64 -3.15 4.40
N THR A 67 4.90 -3.12 3.98
CA THR A 67 5.99 -2.51 4.76
C THR A 67 5.71 -1.04 5.05
N ILE A 68 5.24 -0.30 4.04
CA ILE A 68 4.85 1.10 4.23
C ILE A 68 3.68 1.19 5.22
N ALA A 69 2.67 0.34 5.05
CA ALA A 69 1.51 0.33 5.94
C ALA A 69 1.89 0.05 7.40
N GLU A 70 2.78 -0.92 7.62
CA GLU A 70 3.24 -1.26 8.97
C GLU A 70 4.01 -0.10 9.60
N ALA A 71 4.89 0.54 8.84
CA ALA A 71 5.64 1.69 9.32
C ALA A 71 4.72 2.84 9.73
N LEU A 72 3.69 3.11 8.93
CA LEU A 72 2.72 4.16 9.22
C LEU A 72 1.78 3.76 10.36
N GLY A 73 1.42 2.49 10.44
CA GLY A 73 0.53 1.98 11.47
C GLY A 73 1.09 2.11 12.89
N ASP A 74 2.41 2.12 13.01
CA ASP A 74 3.06 2.36 14.30
C ASP A 74 3.01 3.83 14.72
N LEU A 75 2.73 4.73 13.77
CA LEU A 75 2.77 6.17 14.00
C LEU A 75 1.40 6.84 13.94
N PHE A 76 0.48 6.30 13.14
CA PHE A 76 -0.77 6.97 12.81
C PHE A 76 -1.97 6.03 12.88
N GLU A 77 -3.11 6.59 13.27
CA GLU A 77 -4.40 5.91 13.11
C GLU A 77 -4.74 5.77 11.62
N PRO A 78 -5.55 4.75 11.24
CA PRO A 78 -5.89 4.52 9.82
C PRO A 78 -6.44 5.74 9.10
N ASP A 79 -7.27 6.55 9.75
CA ASP A 79 -7.84 7.75 9.13
C ASP A 79 -6.77 8.78 8.80
N VAL A 80 -5.73 8.84 9.60
CA VAL A 80 -4.63 9.78 9.40
C VAL A 80 -3.77 9.35 8.21
N VAL A 81 -3.65 8.05 7.96
CA VAL A 81 -2.89 7.54 6.82
C VAL A 81 -3.43 8.09 5.50
N LYS A 82 -4.76 8.16 5.34
CA LYS A 82 -5.39 8.71 4.14
C LYS A 82 -5.04 10.17 3.90
N VAL A 83 -4.92 10.92 4.98
CA VAL A 83 -4.50 12.33 4.89
C VAL A 83 -3.01 12.42 4.58
N TRP A 84 -2.22 11.57 5.22
CA TRP A 84 -0.77 11.55 5.05
C TRP A 84 -0.35 11.31 3.60
N VAL A 85 -1.03 10.42 2.88
CA VAL A 85 -0.66 10.11 1.48
C VAL A 85 -0.83 11.29 0.54
N ASP A 86 -1.61 12.29 0.93
CA ASP A 86 -1.87 13.47 0.12
C ASP A 86 -1.05 14.71 0.54
N ARG A 87 -0.16 14.55 1.51
CA ARG A 87 0.71 15.64 1.96
C ARG A 87 2.12 15.48 1.39
N GLU A 88 2.74 16.60 1.08
CA GLU A 88 4.13 16.62 0.67
C GLU A 88 5.00 16.00 1.77
N ASN A 89 5.95 15.19 1.38
CA ASN A 89 6.81 14.45 2.29
C ASN A 89 8.29 14.72 2.00
N SER A 90 9.00 15.26 2.97
CA SER A 90 10.42 15.60 2.78
C SER A 90 11.28 14.38 2.49
N LYS A 91 10.92 13.20 2.99
CA LYS A 91 11.67 11.97 2.71
C LYS A 91 11.48 11.49 1.27
N LEU A 92 10.44 11.98 0.60
CA LEU A 92 10.14 11.66 -0.79
C LEU A 92 10.39 12.87 -1.71
N ASN A 93 11.38 13.67 -1.37
CA ASN A 93 11.78 14.87 -2.15
C ASN A 93 10.64 15.89 -2.28
N GLY A 94 9.78 16.00 -1.29
CA GLY A 94 8.68 16.94 -1.29
C GLY A 94 7.46 16.47 -2.07
N GLU A 95 7.47 15.25 -2.58
CA GLU A 95 6.32 14.71 -3.30
C GLU A 95 5.31 14.11 -2.34
N ARG A 96 4.04 14.07 -2.79
CA ARG A 96 3.02 13.36 -2.04
C ARG A 96 3.27 11.86 -2.20
N PRO A 97 3.13 11.07 -1.13
CA PRO A 97 3.29 9.61 -1.24
C PRO A 97 2.40 9.00 -2.32
N ARG A 98 1.17 9.49 -2.49
CA ARG A 98 0.25 9.03 -3.53
C ARG A 98 0.88 9.09 -4.92
N ASP A 99 1.57 10.16 -5.21
CA ASP A 99 2.20 10.35 -6.53
C ASP A 99 3.50 9.58 -6.64
N PHE A 100 4.28 9.56 -5.58
CA PHE A 100 5.59 8.91 -5.56
C PHE A 100 5.49 7.41 -5.84
N VAL A 101 4.54 6.72 -5.21
CA VAL A 101 4.41 5.27 -5.37
C VAL A 101 3.88 4.87 -6.76
N LYS A 102 3.33 5.81 -7.53
CA LYS A 102 2.88 5.53 -8.91
C LYS A 102 4.03 5.54 -9.90
N ARG A 103 5.18 6.07 -9.54
CA ARG A 103 6.35 6.08 -10.41
C ARG A 103 6.94 4.69 -10.52
N PRO A 104 7.57 4.35 -11.67
CA PRO A 104 8.26 3.07 -11.79
C PRO A 104 9.25 2.87 -10.65
N GLY A 105 9.11 1.77 -9.91
CA GLY A 105 9.96 1.47 -8.78
C GLY A 105 9.73 2.31 -7.54
N GLY A 106 8.82 3.30 -7.59
CA GLY A 106 8.59 4.22 -6.48
C GLY A 106 8.13 3.52 -5.20
N ILE A 107 7.32 2.47 -5.33
CA ILE A 107 6.84 1.74 -4.16
C ILE A 107 7.98 1.09 -3.38
N PHE A 108 9.00 0.57 -4.07
CA PHE A 108 10.15 -0.06 -3.41
C PHE A 108 11.05 0.98 -2.74
N ILE A 109 11.25 2.11 -3.41
CA ILE A 109 12.03 3.21 -2.85
C ILE A 109 11.32 3.76 -1.62
N ALA A 110 10.01 3.99 -1.70
CA ALA A 110 9.23 4.48 -0.57
C ALA A 110 9.27 3.50 0.61
N ALA A 111 9.13 2.20 0.35
CA ALA A 111 9.21 1.20 1.40
C ALA A 111 10.56 1.23 2.11
N ASN A 112 11.65 1.39 1.34
CA ASN A 112 12.97 1.46 1.91
C ASN A 112 13.16 2.72 2.77
N LEU A 113 12.70 3.87 2.28
CA LEU A 113 12.86 5.14 2.99
C LEU A 113 11.95 5.24 4.21
N LEU A 114 10.71 4.81 4.09
CA LEU A 114 9.70 4.95 5.14
C LEU A 114 9.73 3.78 6.13
N GLY A 115 10.13 2.60 5.66
CA GLY A 115 10.21 1.42 6.52
C GLY A 115 11.27 1.52 7.61
N THR A 116 12.19 2.47 7.51
CA THR A 116 13.22 2.71 8.53
C THR A 116 12.81 3.79 9.54
N VAL A 117 11.65 4.41 9.37
CA VAL A 117 11.16 5.45 10.27
C VAL A 117 10.85 4.84 11.63
N GLY A 118 11.37 5.45 12.68
CA GLY A 118 11.13 4.99 14.05
C GLY A 118 12.06 3.90 14.54
N ARG A 119 13.03 3.53 13.76
CA ARG A 119 14.07 2.57 14.18
C ARG A 119 15.29 3.28 14.73
#